data_a27c23d023f47409261cd2c361df89fe
#
_entry.id   a27c23d023f47409261cd2c361df89fe
#
_cell.length_a   1.000
_cell.length_b   1.000
_cell.length_c   1.000
_cell.angle_alpha   90.00
_cell.angle_beta   90.00
_cell.angle_gamma   90.00
#
_symmetry.space_group_name_H-M   'P 1'
#
loop_
_entity.id
_entity.type
_entity.pdbx_description
1 polymer ?
#
loop_
_entity_poly.entity_id
_entity_poly.type
_entity_poly.pdbx_seq_one_letter_code
_entity_poly.pdbx_strand_id
1 'polypeptide(L)'
;QLGMTIQQDAGTVVISGATTNTDAPYDLVSQMRASILVMGPLLARYGEARVSLPGGCAIGSRPVDLHIRAMQNLGAVVELADGYVQARTPDGLKGNKIIFPFVSVGATENAMMAACMATGTTQLINAAREPEIIDLAACLSAMGAKILGAGTDVITIEGVPALGSARHAVVA
;
A
#
# COMPACT_ATOMS: atom_id res chain seq x y z
N GLN A 1 8.95 1.26 -14.31
CA GLN A 1 7.89 0.72 -15.21
C GLN A 1 6.51 1.33 -14.94
N LEU A 2 6.28 1.92 -13.76
CA LEU A 2 5.09 2.76 -13.55
C LEU A 2 5.18 4.12 -14.29
N GLY A 3 6.14 4.27 -15.23
CA GLY A 3 6.33 5.48 -16.03
C GLY A 3 7.30 6.50 -15.44
N MET A 4 7.87 6.22 -14.28
CA MET A 4 8.82 7.14 -13.65
C MET A 4 10.24 6.96 -14.21
N THR A 5 11.00 8.04 -14.22
CA THR A 5 12.43 8.05 -14.58
C THR A 5 13.26 7.72 -13.34
N ILE A 6 14.21 6.82 -13.50
CA ILE A 6 15.13 6.41 -12.43
C ILE A 6 16.56 6.81 -12.85
N GLN A 7 17.24 7.52 -11.97
CA GLN A 7 18.67 7.82 -12.08
C GLN A 7 19.37 7.21 -10.87
N GLN A 8 20.47 6.51 -11.10
CA GLN A 8 21.24 5.87 -10.04
C GLN A 8 22.71 6.32 -10.15
N ASP A 9 23.23 6.83 -9.06
CA ASP A 9 24.63 7.24 -8.94
C ASP A 9 25.14 6.98 -7.52
N ALA A 10 26.31 6.34 -7.40
CA ALA A 10 27.11 6.15 -6.19
C ALA A 10 26.30 5.89 -4.89
N GLY A 11 25.33 4.96 -4.94
CA GLY A 11 24.51 4.61 -3.77
C GLY A 11 23.26 5.48 -3.58
N THR A 12 23.01 6.42 -4.48
CA THR A 12 21.79 7.24 -4.50
C THR A 12 20.89 6.83 -5.66
N VAL A 13 19.61 6.68 -5.40
CA VAL A 13 18.58 6.46 -6.42
C VAL A 13 17.63 7.65 -6.42
N VAL A 14 17.52 8.33 -7.55
CA VAL A 14 16.56 9.43 -7.76
C VAL A 14 15.43 8.92 -8.63
N ILE A 15 14.21 8.97 -8.12
CA ILE A 15 12.99 8.61 -8.84
C ILE A 15 12.23 9.91 -9.10
N SER A 16 11.97 10.23 -10.36
CA SER A 16 11.31 11.47 -10.76
C SER A 16 10.28 11.25 -11.85
N GLY A 17 9.45 12.25 -12.09
CA GLY A 17 8.34 12.19 -13.04
C GLY A 17 7.02 11.78 -12.39
N ALA A 18 6.00 11.64 -13.22
CA ALA A 18 4.67 11.18 -12.81
C ALA A 18 4.49 9.71 -13.16
N THR A 19 3.70 9.00 -12.35
CA THR A 19 3.21 7.68 -12.71
C THR A 19 2.28 7.81 -13.91
N THR A 20 2.61 7.16 -15.01
CA THR A 20 1.81 7.16 -16.26
C THR A 20 1.15 5.81 -16.51
N ASN A 21 1.42 4.82 -15.65
CA ASN A 21 0.92 3.47 -15.76
C ASN A 21 0.62 2.89 -14.37
N THR A 22 -0.58 2.36 -14.19
CA THR A 22 -1.06 1.72 -12.95
C THR A 22 -0.96 0.19 -12.99
N ASP A 23 -0.27 -0.35 -14.00
CA ASP A 23 -0.04 -1.79 -14.21
C ASP A 23 1.33 -2.23 -13.67
N ALA A 24 1.33 -3.19 -12.76
CA ALA A 24 2.51 -3.88 -12.27
C ALA A 24 2.55 -5.31 -12.87
N PRO A 25 3.28 -5.52 -14.00
CA PRO A 25 3.24 -6.75 -14.75
C PRO A 25 4.00 -7.90 -14.08
N TYR A 26 3.67 -9.12 -14.50
CA TYR A 26 4.18 -10.36 -13.92
C TYR A 26 5.71 -10.43 -13.84
N ASP A 27 6.42 -10.03 -14.89
CA ASP A 27 7.89 -10.11 -14.96
C ASP A 27 8.59 -9.31 -13.84
N LEU A 28 7.91 -8.31 -13.30
CA LEU A 28 8.41 -7.52 -12.18
C LEU A 28 7.94 -8.07 -10.83
N VAL A 29 6.64 -8.34 -10.73
CA VAL A 29 6.02 -8.80 -9.50
C VAL A 29 6.57 -10.17 -9.09
N SER A 30 6.85 -11.05 -10.07
CA SER A 30 7.43 -12.37 -9.81
C SER A 30 8.83 -12.32 -9.18
N GLN A 31 9.58 -11.25 -9.43
CA GLN A 31 10.93 -11.06 -8.88
C GLN A 31 10.93 -10.51 -7.45
N MET A 32 9.88 -9.78 -7.07
CA MET A 32 9.80 -9.13 -5.76
C MET A 32 8.39 -9.17 -5.20
N ARG A 33 8.21 -9.93 -4.13
CA ARG A 33 6.89 -10.12 -3.48
C ARG A 33 6.27 -8.84 -2.94
N ALA A 34 7.11 -7.91 -2.48
CA ALA A 34 6.68 -6.60 -2.02
C ALA A 34 5.97 -5.78 -3.12
N SER A 35 6.00 -6.23 -4.38
CA SER A 35 5.30 -5.56 -5.47
C SER A 35 3.79 -5.40 -5.26
N ILE A 36 3.15 -6.27 -4.45
CA ILE A 36 1.74 -6.11 -4.09
C ILE A 36 1.47 -4.83 -3.29
N LEU A 37 2.48 -4.28 -2.61
CA LEU A 37 2.36 -3.06 -1.81
C LEU A 37 2.09 -1.81 -2.65
N VAL A 38 2.34 -1.84 -3.96
CA VAL A 38 2.00 -0.72 -4.85
C VAL A 38 0.49 -0.53 -5.02
N MET A 39 -0.32 -1.56 -4.72
CA MET A 39 -1.77 -1.53 -4.91
C MET A 39 -2.44 -0.43 -4.09
N GLY A 40 -2.11 -0.31 -2.81
CA GLY A 40 -2.68 0.71 -1.92
C GLY A 40 -2.41 2.14 -2.41
N PRO A 41 -1.15 2.53 -2.60
CA PRO A 41 -0.80 3.85 -3.12
C PRO A 41 -1.39 4.17 -4.50
N LEU A 42 -1.44 3.19 -5.41
CA LEU A 42 -2.03 3.37 -6.73
C LEU A 42 -3.54 3.64 -6.64
N LEU A 43 -4.27 2.83 -5.86
CA LEU A 43 -5.70 3.05 -5.64
C LEU A 43 -5.99 4.39 -4.97
N ALA A 44 -5.21 4.76 -3.95
CA ALA A 44 -5.38 6.01 -3.22
C ALA A 44 -5.17 7.24 -4.12
N ARG A 45 -4.21 7.18 -5.03
CA ARG A 45 -3.81 8.33 -5.85
C ARG A 45 -4.45 8.39 -7.23
N TYR A 46 -4.65 7.23 -7.85
CA TYR A 46 -5.10 7.15 -9.25
C TYR A 46 -6.48 6.50 -9.40
N GLY A 47 -7.03 5.92 -8.34
CA GLY A 47 -8.33 5.26 -8.35
C GLY A 47 -8.34 3.88 -9.02
N GLU A 48 -7.20 3.42 -9.52
CA GLU A 48 -7.06 2.13 -10.18
C GLU A 48 -5.68 1.51 -9.96
N ALA A 49 -5.62 0.19 -9.96
CA ALA A 49 -4.39 -0.58 -9.91
C ALA A 49 -4.59 -1.94 -10.58
N ARG A 50 -3.64 -2.37 -11.40
CA ARG A 50 -3.56 -3.72 -11.93
C ARG A 50 -2.22 -4.32 -11.53
N VAL A 51 -2.27 -5.31 -10.65
CA VAL A 51 -1.06 -5.92 -10.07
C VAL A 51 -1.09 -7.41 -10.33
N SER A 52 -0.04 -7.95 -10.96
CA SER A 52 0.07 -9.40 -11.16
C SER A 52 0.07 -10.11 -9.79
N LEU A 53 -0.53 -11.28 -9.73
CA LEU A 53 -0.36 -12.16 -8.60
C LEU A 53 1.11 -12.60 -8.52
N PRO A 54 1.72 -12.59 -7.33
CA PRO A 54 3.07 -13.06 -7.18
C PRO A 54 3.14 -14.55 -7.55
N GLY A 55 4.06 -14.91 -8.42
CA GLY A 55 4.35 -16.31 -8.73
C GLY A 55 4.69 -17.09 -7.47
N GLY A 56 4.54 -18.41 -7.50
CA GLY A 56 4.88 -19.27 -6.37
C GLY A 56 6.35 -19.06 -5.95
N CYS A 57 6.54 -18.64 -4.70
CA CYS A 57 7.88 -18.52 -4.14
C CYS A 57 8.29 -19.87 -3.50
N ALA A 58 9.60 -20.18 -3.53
CA ALA A 58 10.17 -21.37 -2.88
C ALA A 58 9.85 -21.50 -1.37
N ILE A 59 9.31 -20.45 -0.75
CA ILE A 59 8.94 -20.38 0.68
C ILE A 59 7.43 -20.60 0.91
N GLY A 60 6.65 -20.97 -0.13
CA GLY A 60 5.22 -21.29 -0.03
C GLY A 60 4.27 -20.20 -0.54
N SER A 61 2.99 -20.54 -0.67
CA SER A 61 1.92 -19.62 -1.05
C SER A 61 1.65 -18.67 0.11
N ARG A 62 1.91 -17.38 -0.05
CA ARG A 62 1.39 -16.38 0.88
C ARG A 62 0.20 -15.71 0.22
N PRO A 63 -0.99 -15.88 0.78
CA PRO A 63 -2.19 -15.34 0.18
C PRO A 63 -2.14 -13.81 0.16
N VAL A 64 -2.54 -13.22 -0.98
CA VAL A 64 -2.74 -11.76 -1.13
C VAL A 64 -4.13 -11.34 -0.65
N ASP A 65 -4.90 -12.28 -0.11
CA ASP A 65 -6.29 -12.10 0.29
C ASP A 65 -6.49 -11.00 1.34
N LEU A 66 -5.56 -10.86 2.29
CA LEU A 66 -5.63 -9.79 3.28
C LEU A 66 -5.47 -8.40 2.65
N HIS A 67 -4.58 -8.27 1.65
CA HIS A 67 -4.43 -7.03 0.90
C HIS A 67 -5.71 -6.70 0.13
N ILE A 68 -6.27 -7.70 -0.57
CA ILE A 68 -7.51 -7.54 -1.34
C ILE A 68 -8.67 -7.14 -0.41
N ARG A 69 -8.85 -7.88 0.70
CA ARG A 69 -9.90 -7.57 1.67
C ARG A 69 -9.77 -6.19 2.26
N ALA A 70 -8.54 -5.75 2.57
CA ALA A 70 -8.32 -4.40 3.06
C ALA A 70 -8.76 -3.34 2.05
N MET A 71 -8.43 -3.49 0.77
CA MET A 71 -8.86 -2.56 -0.28
C MET A 71 -10.39 -2.59 -0.48
N GLN A 72 -11.00 -3.79 -0.46
CA GLN A 72 -12.45 -3.94 -0.53
C GLN A 72 -13.17 -3.27 0.64
N ASN A 73 -12.63 -3.40 1.85
CA ASN A 73 -13.16 -2.70 3.03
C ASN A 73 -13.08 -1.18 2.91
N LEU A 74 -12.08 -0.65 2.20
CA LEU A 74 -11.98 0.77 1.87
C LEU A 74 -12.85 1.18 0.67
N GLY A 75 -13.65 0.26 0.11
CA GLY A 75 -14.60 0.55 -0.97
C GLY A 75 -14.07 0.28 -2.37
N ALA A 76 -12.91 -0.35 -2.53
CA ALA A 76 -12.44 -0.77 -3.84
C ALA A 76 -13.24 -1.95 -4.39
N VAL A 77 -13.55 -1.91 -5.67
CA VAL A 77 -14.02 -3.06 -6.45
C VAL A 77 -12.81 -3.83 -6.93
N VAL A 78 -12.70 -5.09 -6.56
CA VAL A 78 -11.54 -5.93 -6.86
C VAL A 78 -11.97 -7.18 -7.60
N GLU A 79 -11.34 -7.45 -8.73
CA GLU A 79 -11.53 -8.63 -9.57
C GLU A 79 -10.20 -9.38 -9.73
N LEU A 80 -10.27 -10.70 -9.76
CA LEU A 80 -9.14 -11.57 -10.10
C LEU A 80 -9.36 -12.08 -11.51
N ALA A 81 -8.53 -11.66 -12.44
CA ALA A 81 -8.62 -12.06 -13.83
C ALA A 81 -7.22 -12.21 -14.43
N ASP A 82 -7.03 -13.26 -15.23
CA ASP A 82 -5.80 -13.53 -16.01
C ASP A 82 -4.50 -13.51 -15.16
N GLY A 83 -4.57 -13.94 -13.91
CA GLY A 83 -3.43 -13.93 -13.00
C GLY A 83 -3.11 -12.54 -12.40
N TYR A 84 -4.04 -11.60 -12.50
CA TYR A 84 -3.91 -10.24 -11.94
C TYR A 84 -5.00 -9.93 -10.91
N VAL A 85 -4.63 -9.11 -9.93
CA VAL A 85 -5.55 -8.34 -9.11
C VAL A 85 -5.84 -7.05 -9.87
N GLN A 86 -7.08 -6.86 -10.30
CA GLN A 86 -7.56 -5.62 -10.91
C GLN A 86 -8.45 -4.92 -9.90
N ALA A 87 -8.09 -3.73 -9.50
CA ALA A 87 -8.79 -2.98 -8.47
C ALA A 87 -9.09 -1.55 -8.95
N ARG A 88 -10.26 -1.04 -8.59
CA ARG A 88 -10.72 0.32 -8.93
C ARG A 88 -11.55 0.91 -7.82
N THR A 89 -11.54 2.24 -7.72
CA THR A 89 -12.29 2.99 -6.71
C THR A 89 -13.13 4.08 -7.38
N PRO A 90 -14.30 3.74 -7.98
CA PRO A 90 -15.12 4.69 -8.73
C PRO A 90 -15.51 5.93 -7.90
N ASP A 91 -15.77 5.73 -6.61
CA ASP A 91 -16.18 6.78 -5.67
C ASP A 91 -15.05 7.21 -4.70
N GLY A 92 -13.80 6.89 -5.03
CA GLY A 92 -12.66 7.05 -4.13
C GLY A 92 -12.64 6.04 -2.97
N LEU A 93 -11.55 6.01 -2.23
CA LEU A 93 -11.46 5.20 -1.01
C LEU A 93 -12.21 5.87 0.13
N LYS A 94 -12.87 5.05 0.98
CA LYS A 94 -13.65 5.49 2.15
C LYS A 94 -13.11 4.82 3.40
N GLY A 95 -12.87 5.61 4.44
CA GLY A 95 -12.44 5.12 5.74
C GLY A 95 -13.43 4.11 6.32
N ASN A 96 -12.89 3.05 6.91
CA ASN A 96 -13.67 1.97 7.48
C ASN A 96 -12.90 1.25 8.59
N LYS A 97 -13.57 0.38 9.31
CA LYS A 97 -12.97 -0.53 10.28
C LYS A 97 -12.51 -1.81 9.58
N ILE A 98 -11.21 -2.05 9.58
CA ILE A 98 -10.58 -3.24 8.99
C ILE A 98 -10.05 -4.12 10.10
N ILE A 99 -10.54 -5.35 10.20
CA ILE A 99 -10.10 -6.32 11.21
C ILE A 99 -9.32 -7.41 10.50
N PHE A 100 -8.03 -7.53 10.81
CA PHE A 100 -7.20 -8.62 10.30
C PHE A 100 -7.43 -9.88 11.12
N PRO A 101 -7.75 -11.03 10.50
CA PRO A 101 -7.97 -12.30 11.21
C PRO A 101 -6.67 -12.83 11.84
N PHE A 102 -5.53 -12.44 11.29
CA PHE A 102 -4.19 -12.68 11.83
C PHE A 102 -3.28 -11.51 11.44
N VAL A 103 -2.21 -11.31 12.19
CA VAL A 103 -1.24 -10.23 11.97
C VAL A 103 -0.52 -10.42 10.63
N SER A 104 -0.46 -9.36 9.84
CA SER A 104 0.28 -9.34 8.57
C SER A 104 0.92 -7.97 8.37
N VAL A 105 2.26 -7.94 8.32
CA VAL A 105 3.03 -6.71 8.08
C VAL A 105 2.62 -6.08 6.76
N GLY A 106 2.76 -6.80 5.65
CA GLY A 106 2.47 -6.24 4.32
C GLY A 106 1.02 -5.81 4.14
N ALA A 107 0.03 -6.53 4.71
CA ALA A 107 -1.37 -6.09 4.63
C ALA A 107 -1.61 -4.83 5.46
N THR A 108 -0.96 -4.69 6.62
CA THR A 108 -1.02 -3.49 7.45
C THR A 108 -0.40 -2.30 6.72
N GLU A 109 0.80 -2.45 6.14
CA GLU A 109 1.47 -1.41 5.33
C GLU A 109 0.60 -0.94 4.16
N ASN A 110 0.08 -1.89 3.38
CA ASN A 110 -0.73 -1.60 2.21
C ASN A 110 -2.04 -0.88 2.58
N ALA A 111 -2.73 -1.36 3.62
CA ALA A 111 -3.94 -0.73 4.13
C ALA A 111 -3.66 0.68 4.69
N MET A 112 -2.55 0.86 5.42
CA MET A 112 -2.14 2.15 5.98
C MET A 112 -1.88 3.16 4.86
N MET A 113 -1.11 2.80 3.83
CA MET A 113 -0.83 3.68 2.69
C MET A 113 -2.11 4.07 1.95
N ALA A 114 -3.03 3.13 1.73
CA ALA A 114 -4.30 3.40 1.08
C ALA A 114 -5.20 4.32 1.94
N ALA A 115 -5.28 4.07 3.24
CA ALA A 115 -6.14 4.80 4.17
C ALA A 115 -5.73 6.26 4.36
N CYS A 116 -4.45 6.60 4.16
CA CYS A 116 -3.97 7.98 4.27
C CYS A 116 -4.70 8.97 3.37
N MET A 117 -5.26 8.52 2.25
CA MET A 117 -6.02 9.37 1.33
C MET A 117 -7.49 8.92 1.20
N ALA A 118 -7.97 8.02 2.04
CA ALA A 118 -9.38 7.63 2.08
C ALA A 118 -10.23 8.71 2.75
N THR A 119 -11.43 8.95 2.25
CA THR A 119 -12.35 9.92 2.88
C THR A 119 -12.84 9.40 4.24
N GLY A 120 -12.62 10.17 5.30
CA GLY A 120 -13.01 9.81 6.67
C GLY A 120 -11.92 9.10 7.46
N THR A 121 -12.31 8.30 8.44
CA THR A 121 -11.39 7.64 9.38
C THR A 121 -11.36 6.14 9.15
N THR A 122 -10.15 5.58 9.11
CA THR A 122 -9.90 4.13 9.06
C THR A 122 -9.34 3.64 10.39
N GLN A 123 -9.82 2.50 10.86
CA GLN A 123 -9.21 1.77 11.97
C GLN A 123 -8.72 0.40 11.49
N LEU A 124 -7.42 0.16 11.63
CA LEU A 124 -6.82 -1.16 11.43
C LEU A 124 -6.73 -1.86 12.77
N ILE A 125 -7.40 -3.01 12.91
CA ILE A 125 -7.46 -3.79 14.14
C ILE A 125 -6.73 -5.11 13.93
N ASN A 126 -6.00 -5.54 14.96
CA ASN A 126 -5.03 -6.63 14.89
C ASN A 126 -3.94 -6.33 13.85
N ALA A 127 -3.50 -5.07 13.82
CA ALA A 127 -2.44 -4.57 12.97
C ALA A 127 -1.08 -5.14 13.40
N ALA A 128 -0.16 -5.18 12.45
CA ALA A 128 1.24 -5.48 12.70
C ALA A 128 1.90 -4.37 13.56
N ARG A 129 2.91 -4.73 14.36
CA ARG A 129 3.55 -3.83 15.33
C ARG A 129 5.05 -3.70 15.12
N GLU A 130 5.57 -4.36 14.11
CA GLU A 130 6.98 -4.43 13.77
C GLU A 130 7.56 -3.02 13.52
N PRO A 131 8.87 -2.84 13.71
CA PRO A 131 9.52 -1.53 13.57
C PRO A 131 9.25 -0.84 12.24
N GLU A 132 9.14 -1.59 11.14
CA GLU A 132 8.82 -1.08 9.81
C GLU A 132 7.43 -0.44 9.72
N ILE A 133 6.46 -0.87 10.53
CA ILE A 133 5.14 -0.23 10.62
C ILE A 133 5.24 1.16 11.25
N ILE A 134 6.05 1.28 12.31
CA ILE A 134 6.29 2.54 12.99
C ILE A 134 7.04 3.49 12.06
N ASP A 135 8.05 2.98 11.37
CA ASP A 135 8.86 3.74 10.40
C ASP A 135 8.02 4.26 9.23
N LEU A 136 7.20 3.40 8.63
CA LEU A 136 6.28 3.78 7.55
C LEU A 136 5.28 4.85 8.04
N ALA A 137 4.70 4.67 9.23
CA ALA A 137 3.77 5.65 9.80
C ALA A 137 4.46 7.01 10.05
N ALA A 138 5.72 7.01 10.51
CA ALA A 138 6.50 8.23 10.69
C ALA A 138 6.77 8.92 9.34
N CYS A 139 7.13 8.16 8.30
CA CYS A 139 7.33 8.67 6.95
C CYS A 139 6.03 9.29 6.39
N LEU A 140 4.92 8.59 6.47
CA LEU A 140 3.62 9.07 5.99
C LEU A 140 3.15 10.30 6.79
N SER A 141 3.39 10.34 8.11
CA SER A 141 3.07 11.49 8.95
C SER A 141 3.92 12.71 8.58
N ALA A 142 5.20 12.52 8.27
CA ALA A 142 6.05 13.59 7.74
C ALA A 142 5.55 14.12 6.38
N MET A 143 4.86 13.29 5.59
CA MET A 143 4.18 13.68 4.36
C MET A 143 2.82 14.35 4.59
N GLY A 144 2.36 14.46 5.84
CA GLY A 144 1.11 15.10 6.22
C GLY A 144 -0.05 14.15 6.54
N ALA A 145 0.19 12.83 6.57
CA ALA A 145 -0.82 11.88 7.03
C ALA A 145 -1.10 12.03 8.53
N LYS A 146 -2.32 11.69 8.95
CA LYS A 146 -2.74 11.71 10.35
C LYS A 146 -2.91 10.28 10.83
N ILE A 147 -1.89 9.75 11.50
CA ILE A 147 -1.82 8.35 11.95
C ILE A 147 -1.57 8.32 13.45
N LEU A 148 -2.35 7.51 14.16
CA LEU A 148 -2.23 7.27 15.61
C LEU A 148 -2.17 5.77 15.87
N GLY A 149 -1.43 5.35 16.89
CA GLY A 149 -1.38 3.97 17.35
C GLY A 149 -0.42 3.05 16.57
N ALA A 150 0.45 3.59 15.70
CA ALA A 150 1.49 2.77 15.06
C ALA A 150 2.36 2.08 16.12
N GLY A 151 2.65 0.79 15.92
CA GLY A 151 3.34 -0.07 16.91
C GLY A 151 2.40 -0.69 17.95
N THR A 152 1.10 -0.44 17.87
CA THR A 152 0.08 -1.13 18.66
C THR A 152 -0.82 -2.00 17.76
N ASP A 153 -1.72 -2.77 18.35
CA ASP A 153 -2.67 -3.61 17.61
C ASP A 153 -3.83 -2.84 16.95
N VAL A 154 -3.97 -1.55 17.27
CA VAL A 154 -4.98 -0.68 16.68
C VAL A 154 -4.32 0.58 16.12
N ILE A 155 -4.41 0.76 14.80
CA ILE A 155 -3.92 1.95 14.11
C ILE A 155 -5.12 2.72 13.59
N THR A 156 -5.20 4.01 13.93
CA THR A 156 -6.24 4.92 13.46
C THR A 156 -5.65 5.92 12.48
N ILE A 157 -6.27 6.05 11.31
CA ILE A 157 -5.81 6.91 10.22
C ILE A 157 -6.96 7.83 9.83
N GLU A 158 -6.77 9.14 9.91
CA GLU A 158 -7.68 10.13 9.34
C GLU A 158 -7.17 10.50 7.94
N GLY A 159 -7.97 10.25 6.92
CA GLY A 159 -7.57 10.49 5.54
C GLY A 159 -7.43 11.98 5.23
N VAL A 160 -6.48 12.28 4.36
CA VAL A 160 -6.19 13.65 3.89
C VAL A 160 -6.34 13.74 2.37
N PRO A 161 -6.66 14.93 1.82
CA PRO A 161 -6.87 15.09 0.38
C PRO A 161 -5.62 14.82 -0.46
N ALA A 162 -4.43 15.06 0.10
CA ALA A 162 -3.15 14.84 -0.56
C ALA A 162 -2.03 14.70 0.47
N LEU A 163 -1.00 13.94 0.10
CA LEU A 163 0.26 13.88 0.83
C LEU A 163 1.29 14.81 0.17
N GLY A 164 2.09 15.48 1.00
CA GLY A 164 3.17 16.36 0.57
C GLY A 164 4.51 15.64 0.42
N SER A 165 5.57 16.45 0.25
CA SER A 165 6.96 15.96 0.27
C SER A 165 7.46 15.86 1.70
N ALA A 166 8.37 14.92 1.94
CA ALA A 166 9.03 14.77 3.23
C ALA A 166 10.52 14.38 3.07
N ARG A 167 11.28 14.59 4.13
CA ARG A 167 12.57 13.94 4.33
C ARG A 167 12.40 12.92 5.44
N HIS A 168 12.79 11.69 5.19
CA HIS A 168 12.70 10.59 6.13
C HIS A 168 13.96 9.72 6.06
N ALA A 169 14.49 9.35 7.20
CA ALA A 169 15.56 8.37 7.32
C ALA A 169 14.93 7.03 7.69
N VAL A 170 15.02 6.07 6.78
CA VAL A 170 14.47 4.73 7.00
C VAL A 170 15.29 4.06 8.11
N VAL A 171 14.61 3.46 9.07
CA VAL A 171 15.23 2.68 10.15
C VAL A 171 15.79 1.39 9.57
N ALA A 172 17.08 1.12 9.85
CA ALA A 172 17.78 -0.09 9.39
C ALA A 172 17.49 -1.29 10.31
#